data_58e5b04f482b6a5078ecc4c38f9d5b33
#
_entry.id   58e5b04f482b6a5078ecc4c38f9d5b33
#
_cell.length_a   1.000
_cell.length_b   1.000
_cell.length_c   1.000
_cell.angle_alpha   90.00
_cell.angle_beta   90.00
_cell.angle_gamma   90.00
#
_symmetry.space_group_name_H-M   'P 1'
#
loop_
_entity.id
_entity.type
_entity.pdbx_description
1 polymer ?
#
loop_
_entity_poly.entity_id
_entity_poly.type
_entity_poly.pdbx_seq_one_letter_code
_entity_poly.pdbx_strand_id
1 'polypeptide(L)'
;TDGTYFNTSWTPKGGSAVKVKSGDLKVSKADDNYEFKAALTLTDSKVIKVHFKGEIVYEPVIEALRLPALLSASAQAQADGSNIITVKAGTSGITATPGEYGVTIGGNGNYISIDFVSSDATLHEGTYTPAANGEAKSGNYVMGYDTEMWGTTFTNWGTCWFTVANDAATGIHIESGDITVSKKGTTYTITVMNDDIFAEYVGELGL
;
A
#
# COMPACT_ATOMS: atom_id res chain seq x y z
N THR A 1 0.19 7.56 28.92
CA THR A 1 -0.81 6.85 28.11
C THR A 1 -1.32 7.81 27.07
N ASP A 2 -0.81 7.68 25.86
CA ASP A 2 -1.19 8.50 24.73
C ASP A 2 -2.55 7.99 24.24
N GLY A 3 -3.61 8.75 24.53
CA GLY A 3 -4.96 8.42 24.11
C GLY A 3 -5.12 8.73 22.65
N THR A 4 -5.30 7.71 21.83
CA THR A 4 -5.71 7.88 20.43
C THR A 4 -7.12 8.46 20.42
N TYR A 5 -7.25 9.73 20.06
CA TYR A 5 -8.54 10.41 19.97
C TYR A 5 -9.23 9.98 18.67
N PHE A 6 -10.23 9.13 18.75
CA PHE A 6 -11.15 8.90 17.66
C PHE A 6 -12.04 10.13 17.48
N ASN A 7 -12.03 10.74 16.30
CA ASN A 7 -12.96 11.83 15.97
C ASN A 7 -14.35 11.25 15.75
N THR A 8 -15.14 11.12 16.83
CA THR A 8 -16.52 10.68 16.74
C THR A 8 -17.38 11.84 16.25
N SER A 9 -18.13 11.61 15.20
CA SER A 9 -19.08 12.58 14.66
C SER A 9 -20.46 11.94 14.43
N TRP A 10 -21.48 12.77 14.44
CA TRP A 10 -22.85 12.42 14.08
C TRP A 10 -23.22 13.11 12.78
N THR A 11 -23.71 12.34 11.80
CA THR A 11 -24.21 12.89 10.53
C THR A 11 -25.70 12.60 10.42
N PRO A 12 -26.58 13.61 10.55
CA PRO A 12 -28.01 13.42 10.33
C PRO A 12 -28.29 13.15 8.85
N LYS A 13 -29.37 12.44 8.55
CA LYS A 13 -29.78 12.16 7.17
C LYS A 13 -29.95 13.47 6.38
N GLY A 14 -29.13 13.64 5.32
CA GLY A 14 -29.15 14.84 4.48
C GLY A 14 -28.48 16.08 5.10
N GLY A 15 -27.75 15.93 6.21
CA GLY A 15 -27.05 17.02 6.88
C GLY A 15 -25.53 16.84 6.91
N SER A 16 -24.85 17.85 7.45
CA SER A 16 -23.39 17.82 7.66
C SER A 16 -23.03 17.12 8.97
N ALA A 17 -21.83 16.55 9.03
CA ALA A 17 -21.30 15.92 10.24
C ALA A 17 -21.09 16.94 11.36
N VAL A 18 -21.54 16.62 12.57
CA VAL A 18 -21.33 17.41 13.78
C VAL A 18 -20.46 16.59 14.74
N LYS A 19 -19.42 17.20 15.30
CA LYS A 19 -18.53 16.52 16.23
C LYS A 19 -19.20 16.23 17.56
N VAL A 20 -18.91 15.06 18.13
CA VAL A 20 -19.31 14.72 19.49
C VAL A 20 -18.36 15.42 20.46
N LYS A 21 -18.93 16.15 21.43
CA LYS A 21 -18.20 16.87 22.47
C LYS A 21 -17.98 15.99 23.71
N SER A 22 -18.99 15.22 24.10
CA SER A 22 -18.96 14.33 25.26
C SER A 22 -20.11 13.35 25.22
N GLY A 23 -20.10 12.35 26.07
CA GLY A 23 -21.20 11.41 26.23
C GLY A 23 -20.74 10.07 26.79
N ASP A 24 -21.74 9.22 27.08
CA ASP A 24 -21.53 7.86 27.57
C ASP A 24 -21.95 6.87 26.49
N LEU A 25 -21.13 5.84 26.30
CA LEU A 25 -21.42 4.71 25.44
C LEU A 25 -21.40 3.43 26.28
N LYS A 26 -22.53 2.70 26.30
CA LYS A 26 -22.60 1.36 26.85
C LYS A 26 -22.64 0.35 25.74
N VAL A 27 -21.77 -0.65 25.83
CA VAL A 27 -21.70 -1.76 24.87
C VAL A 27 -21.96 -3.06 25.64
N SER A 28 -22.86 -3.86 25.12
CA SER A 28 -23.05 -5.24 25.58
C SER A 28 -23.05 -6.19 24.38
N LYS A 29 -22.59 -7.43 24.58
CA LYS A 29 -22.59 -8.49 23.58
C LYS A 29 -23.31 -9.69 24.17
N ALA A 30 -24.23 -10.28 23.38
CA ALA A 30 -24.84 -11.55 23.67
C ALA A 30 -24.82 -12.38 22.37
N ASP A 31 -24.10 -13.48 22.39
CA ASP A 31 -23.76 -14.30 21.22
C ASP A 31 -23.09 -13.41 20.14
N ASP A 32 -23.60 -13.37 18.91
CA ASP A 32 -23.11 -12.53 17.82
C ASP A 32 -23.79 -11.17 17.73
N ASN A 33 -24.71 -10.87 18.67
CA ASN A 33 -25.41 -9.59 18.69
C ASN A 33 -24.78 -8.59 19.64
N TYR A 34 -24.63 -7.39 19.19
CA TYR A 34 -24.18 -6.24 19.97
C TYR A 34 -25.33 -5.30 20.26
N GLU A 35 -25.35 -4.74 21.44
CA GLU A 35 -26.22 -3.64 21.80
C GLU A 35 -25.39 -2.43 22.20
N PHE A 36 -25.57 -1.33 21.48
CA PHE A 36 -24.95 -0.03 21.79
C PHE A 36 -26.04 0.91 22.25
N LYS A 37 -25.82 1.52 23.41
CA LYS A 37 -26.66 2.63 23.91
C LYS A 37 -25.77 3.79 24.21
N ALA A 38 -26.01 4.94 23.58
CA ALA A 38 -25.23 6.14 23.81
C ALA A 38 -26.16 7.34 24.05
N ALA A 39 -25.70 8.22 24.94
CA ALA A 39 -26.21 9.57 25.09
C ALA A 39 -25.04 10.53 24.82
N LEU A 40 -25.07 11.19 23.67
CA LEU A 40 -23.96 11.99 23.16
C LEU A 40 -24.35 13.47 23.11
N THR A 41 -23.47 14.33 23.60
CA THR A 41 -23.61 15.78 23.47
C THR A 41 -22.75 16.24 22.30
N LEU A 42 -23.37 16.93 21.35
CA LEU A 42 -22.69 17.46 20.16
C LEU A 42 -22.06 18.83 20.45
N THR A 43 -21.19 19.27 19.57
CA THR A 43 -20.54 20.59 19.69
C THR A 43 -21.52 21.77 19.57
N ASP A 44 -22.67 21.57 18.95
CA ASP A 44 -23.78 22.53 18.90
C ASP A 44 -24.70 22.47 20.13
N SER A 45 -24.28 21.76 21.19
CA SER A 45 -25.01 21.56 22.45
C SER A 45 -26.29 20.73 22.37
N LYS A 46 -26.60 20.13 21.25
CA LYS A 46 -27.68 19.15 21.15
C LYS A 46 -27.28 17.82 21.77
N VAL A 47 -28.26 17.16 22.37
CA VAL A 47 -28.09 15.80 22.92
C VAL A 47 -28.82 14.82 22.00
N ILE A 48 -28.07 13.81 21.53
CA ILE A 48 -28.63 12.71 20.78
C ILE A 48 -28.58 11.41 21.60
N LYS A 49 -29.62 10.60 21.48
CA LYS A 49 -29.63 9.24 22.02
C LYS A 49 -29.57 8.26 20.87
N VAL A 50 -28.59 7.35 20.93
CA VAL A 50 -28.39 6.33 19.92
C VAL A 50 -28.62 4.97 20.56
N HIS A 51 -29.39 4.14 19.90
CA HIS A 51 -29.58 2.74 20.26
C HIS A 51 -29.44 1.89 19.00
N PHE A 52 -28.51 0.95 19.03
CA PHE A 52 -28.34 -0.07 18.01
C PHE A 52 -28.42 -1.45 18.69
N LYS A 53 -29.10 -2.37 18.06
CA LYS A 53 -29.09 -3.77 18.44
C LYS A 53 -29.05 -4.63 17.18
N GLY A 54 -28.05 -5.46 17.07
CA GLY A 54 -27.87 -6.33 15.90
C GLY A 54 -26.50 -6.95 15.83
N GLU A 55 -26.29 -7.72 14.81
CA GLU A 55 -24.99 -8.29 14.46
C GLU A 55 -24.09 -7.17 13.90
N ILE A 56 -22.82 -7.22 14.31
CA ILE A 56 -21.78 -6.41 13.69
C ILE A 56 -20.93 -7.35 12.86
N VAL A 57 -21.02 -7.18 11.57
CA VAL A 57 -20.09 -7.84 10.64
C VAL A 57 -18.79 -7.04 10.68
N TYR A 58 -17.74 -7.65 11.20
CA TYR A 58 -16.39 -7.09 11.11
C TYR A 58 -15.84 -7.44 9.74
N GLU A 59 -15.51 -6.45 8.97
CA GLU A 59 -14.57 -6.69 7.89
C GLU A 59 -13.22 -7.06 8.53
N PRO A 60 -12.62 -8.19 8.14
CA PRO A 60 -11.31 -8.54 8.67
C PRO A 60 -10.35 -7.39 8.37
N VAL A 61 -9.60 -6.95 9.38
CA VAL A 61 -8.46 -6.06 9.14
C VAL A 61 -7.45 -6.87 8.35
N ILE A 62 -7.37 -6.63 7.05
CA ILE A 62 -6.35 -7.24 6.21
C ILE A 62 -5.04 -6.53 6.59
N GLU A 63 -4.15 -7.25 7.28
CA GLU A 63 -2.82 -6.74 7.56
C GLU A 63 -1.97 -6.81 6.28
N ALA A 64 -1.22 -5.74 6.01
CA ALA A 64 -0.29 -5.73 4.90
C ALA A 64 0.77 -6.83 5.07
N LEU A 65 1.03 -7.58 3.99
CA LEU A 65 2.16 -8.49 3.97
C LEU A 65 3.46 -7.70 4.12
N ARG A 66 4.22 -8.00 5.15
CA ARG A 66 5.50 -7.32 5.39
C ARG A 66 6.58 -7.80 4.45
N LEU A 67 7.26 -6.84 3.82
CA LEU A 67 8.40 -7.06 2.93
C LEU A 67 9.67 -6.47 3.57
N PRO A 68 10.24 -7.11 4.60
CA PRO A 68 11.33 -6.52 5.40
C PRO A 68 12.68 -6.47 4.65
N ALA A 69 12.83 -7.21 3.55
CA ALA A 69 14.08 -7.27 2.82
C ALA A 69 14.06 -6.31 1.63
N LEU A 70 14.95 -5.28 1.64
CA LEU A 70 15.28 -4.57 0.41
C LEU A 70 16.19 -5.46 -0.43
N LEU A 71 15.75 -5.80 -1.63
CA LEU A 71 16.51 -6.64 -2.56
C LEU A 71 17.37 -5.79 -3.49
N SER A 72 16.82 -4.67 -3.97
CA SER A 72 17.57 -3.63 -4.68
C SER A 72 16.76 -2.34 -4.75
N ALA A 73 17.45 -1.21 -4.87
CA ALA A 73 16.88 0.05 -5.33
C ALA A 73 17.86 0.72 -6.30
N SER A 74 17.34 1.31 -7.36
CA SER A 74 18.15 2.01 -8.37
C SER A 74 17.36 3.11 -9.04
N ALA A 75 18.04 4.13 -9.53
CA ALA A 75 17.48 5.19 -10.36
C ALA A 75 18.14 5.17 -11.72
N GLN A 76 17.35 5.21 -12.80
CA GLN A 76 17.83 5.22 -14.16
C GLN A 76 17.21 6.41 -14.92
N ALA A 77 18.06 7.31 -15.41
CA ALA A 77 17.63 8.42 -16.24
C ALA A 77 17.09 7.93 -17.59
N GLN A 78 15.99 8.54 -18.04
CA GLN A 78 15.34 8.29 -19.31
C GLN A 78 15.66 9.40 -20.32
N ALA A 79 15.48 9.12 -21.60
CA ALA A 79 15.77 10.05 -22.69
C ALA A 79 14.87 11.31 -22.67
N ASP A 80 13.70 11.23 -22.06
CA ASP A 80 12.76 12.34 -21.90
C ASP A 80 13.07 13.25 -20.70
N GLY A 81 14.13 12.94 -19.94
CA GLY A 81 14.54 13.67 -18.75
C GLY A 81 13.89 13.20 -17.44
N SER A 82 12.98 12.24 -17.51
CA SER A 82 12.46 11.56 -16.31
C SER A 82 13.45 10.52 -15.77
N ASN A 83 13.14 9.95 -14.63
CA ASN A 83 13.87 8.82 -14.06
C ASN A 83 12.91 7.69 -13.74
N ILE A 84 13.32 6.46 -14.00
CA ILE A 84 12.68 5.27 -13.46
C ILE A 84 13.43 4.89 -12.18
N ILE A 85 12.69 4.86 -11.07
CA ILE A 85 13.19 4.39 -9.78
C ILE A 85 12.61 3.02 -9.53
N THR A 86 13.46 2.01 -9.68
CA THR A 86 13.07 0.61 -9.44
C THR A 86 13.37 0.24 -8.00
N VAL A 87 12.36 -0.22 -7.27
CA VAL A 87 12.48 -0.77 -5.92
C VAL A 87 12.04 -2.22 -5.92
N LYS A 88 12.91 -3.11 -5.42
CA LYS A 88 12.57 -4.52 -5.20
C LYS A 88 12.63 -4.83 -3.72
N ALA A 89 11.51 -5.29 -3.15
CA ALA A 89 11.41 -5.64 -1.75
C ALA A 89 10.70 -6.99 -1.59
N GLY A 90 11.12 -7.77 -0.62
CA GLY A 90 10.62 -9.14 -0.43
C GLY A 90 10.45 -9.57 1.01
N THR A 91 9.80 -10.70 1.20
CA THR A 91 9.69 -11.39 2.49
C THR A 91 11.06 -11.91 2.94
N SER A 92 11.20 -12.22 4.22
CA SER A 92 12.48 -12.65 4.81
C SER A 92 13.10 -13.94 4.21
N GLY A 93 12.29 -14.73 3.50
CA GLY A 93 12.78 -15.93 2.81
C GLY A 93 13.36 -15.70 1.41
N ILE A 94 13.33 -14.46 0.92
CA ILE A 94 13.86 -14.06 -0.38
C ILE A 94 15.30 -13.57 -0.23
N THR A 95 16.14 -13.98 -1.16
CA THR A 95 17.55 -13.56 -1.26
C THR A 95 17.79 -12.84 -2.58
N ALA A 96 18.71 -11.87 -2.57
CA ALA A 96 19.17 -11.16 -3.75
C ALA A 96 20.69 -11.26 -3.85
N THR A 97 21.18 -11.78 -4.96
CA THR A 97 22.61 -11.89 -5.23
C THR A 97 22.97 -10.95 -6.38
N PRO A 98 23.89 -9.99 -6.18
CA PRO A 98 24.35 -9.13 -7.28
C PRO A 98 24.93 -9.94 -8.44
N GLY A 99 24.56 -9.56 -9.67
CA GLY A 99 25.06 -10.16 -10.90
C GLY A 99 25.40 -9.09 -11.93
N GLU A 100 25.95 -9.50 -13.07
CA GLU A 100 26.39 -8.59 -14.14
C GLU A 100 25.24 -7.74 -14.71
N TYR A 101 24.03 -8.28 -14.75
CA TYR A 101 22.84 -7.63 -15.33
C TYR A 101 21.77 -7.29 -14.28
N GLY A 102 22.18 -7.05 -13.03
CA GLY A 102 21.27 -6.73 -11.93
C GLY A 102 21.35 -7.74 -10.79
N VAL A 103 20.23 -8.01 -10.12
CA VAL A 103 20.17 -8.97 -9.01
C VAL A 103 19.49 -10.26 -9.45
N THR A 104 20.07 -11.39 -9.09
CA THR A 104 19.43 -12.70 -9.17
C THR A 104 18.64 -12.92 -7.89
N ILE A 105 17.35 -13.20 -8.01
CA ILE A 105 16.47 -13.46 -6.89
C ILE A 105 16.29 -14.96 -6.71
N GLY A 106 16.38 -15.41 -5.46
CA GLY A 106 16.21 -16.81 -5.07
C GLY A 106 15.51 -16.93 -3.72
N GLY A 107 15.44 -18.16 -3.21
CA GLY A 107 14.82 -18.49 -1.94
C GLY A 107 13.36 -18.94 -2.06
N ASN A 108 12.58 -18.68 -1.02
CA ASN A 108 11.14 -19.01 -0.98
C ASN A 108 10.37 -17.86 -0.33
N GLY A 109 9.28 -17.43 -0.97
CA GLY A 109 8.44 -16.34 -0.48
C GLY A 109 7.88 -15.47 -1.58
N ASN A 110 7.68 -14.20 -1.27
CA ASN A 110 7.15 -13.22 -2.24
C ASN A 110 8.07 -12.01 -2.31
N TYR A 111 8.12 -11.38 -3.48
CA TYR A 111 8.71 -10.05 -3.62
C TYR A 111 7.92 -9.22 -4.64
N ILE A 112 8.11 -7.92 -4.55
CA ILE A 112 7.59 -6.96 -5.53
C ILE A 112 8.75 -6.26 -6.22
N SER A 113 8.59 -5.98 -7.51
CA SER A 113 9.38 -5.01 -8.26
C SER A 113 8.47 -3.86 -8.63
N ILE A 114 8.83 -2.63 -8.29
CA ILE A 114 8.04 -1.44 -8.57
C ILE A 114 8.90 -0.48 -9.39
N ASP A 115 8.38 -0.03 -10.53
CA ASP A 115 9.01 0.99 -11.36
C ASP A 115 8.25 2.31 -11.22
N PHE A 116 8.74 3.18 -10.33
CA PHE A 116 8.21 4.53 -10.14
C PHE A 116 8.79 5.49 -11.17
N VAL A 117 7.95 6.39 -11.68
CA VAL A 117 8.42 7.49 -12.52
C VAL A 117 8.57 8.76 -11.68
N SER A 118 9.75 9.35 -11.72
CA SER A 118 10.11 10.59 -11.00
C SER A 118 10.71 11.63 -11.94
N SER A 119 10.61 12.89 -11.54
CA SER A 119 11.26 14.01 -12.25
C SER A 119 12.79 14.06 -12.05
N ASP A 120 13.30 13.37 -11.05
CA ASP A 120 14.72 13.28 -10.71
C ASP A 120 15.07 11.89 -10.17
N ALA A 121 16.31 11.67 -9.74
CA ALA A 121 16.79 10.39 -9.22
C ALA A 121 16.35 10.09 -7.76
N THR A 122 15.29 10.77 -7.28
CA THR A 122 14.77 10.62 -5.92
C THR A 122 13.36 10.04 -5.95
N LEU A 123 13.06 9.09 -5.07
CA LEU A 123 11.70 8.64 -4.83
C LEU A 123 11.01 9.65 -3.89
N HIS A 124 10.02 10.37 -4.40
CA HIS A 124 9.27 11.37 -3.64
C HIS A 124 8.11 10.75 -2.87
N GLU A 125 7.69 11.43 -1.79
CA GLU A 125 6.47 11.09 -1.06
C GLU A 125 5.24 11.40 -1.90
N GLY A 126 4.22 10.56 -1.79
CA GLY A 126 2.96 10.74 -2.50
C GLY A 126 2.24 9.44 -2.83
N THR A 127 1.16 9.59 -3.58
CA THR A 127 0.42 8.46 -4.16
C THR A 127 0.78 8.35 -5.64
N TYR A 128 1.23 7.18 -6.03
CA TYR A 128 1.58 6.82 -7.40
C TYR A 128 0.44 6.00 -8.00
N THR A 129 -0.08 6.47 -9.13
CA THR A 129 -1.16 5.80 -9.85
C THR A 129 -0.62 5.00 -11.03
N PRO A 130 -1.30 3.93 -11.48
CA PRO A 130 -0.82 3.11 -12.59
C PRO A 130 -0.86 3.87 -13.91
N ALA A 131 0.15 3.65 -14.75
CA ALA A 131 0.14 4.11 -16.14
C ALA A 131 0.87 3.11 -17.04
N ALA A 132 0.45 3.01 -18.30
CA ALA A 132 1.07 2.12 -19.28
C ALA A 132 2.52 2.53 -19.55
N ASN A 133 3.34 1.56 -19.95
CA ASN A 133 4.71 1.84 -20.40
C ASN A 133 4.70 2.83 -21.57
N GLY A 134 5.53 3.86 -21.49
CA GLY A 134 5.61 4.97 -22.45
C GLY A 134 4.58 6.10 -22.25
N GLU A 135 3.57 5.91 -21.38
CA GLU A 135 2.60 6.95 -21.00
C GLU A 135 2.82 7.46 -19.58
N ALA A 136 3.55 6.71 -18.76
CA ALA A 136 3.83 7.02 -17.37
C ALA A 136 4.66 8.32 -17.23
N LYS A 137 4.26 9.16 -16.28
CA LYS A 137 4.89 10.45 -15.95
C LYS A 137 5.22 10.50 -14.47
N SER A 138 5.97 11.48 -14.04
CA SER A 138 6.25 11.70 -12.61
C SER A 138 4.98 11.67 -11.77
N GLY A 139 4.97 10.84 -10.72
CA GLY A 139 3.81 10.52 -9.90
C GLY A 139 3.01 9.29 -10.37
N ASN A 140 3.46 8.60 -11.43
CA ASN A 140 2.95 7.29 -11.81
C ASN A 140 3.94 6.17 -11.42
N TYR A 141 3.43 4.95 -11.36
CA TYR A 141 4.25 3.75 -11.53
C TYR A 141 3.93 3.11 -12.88
N VAL A 142 4.93 2.47 -13.50
CA VAL A 142 4.74 1.75 -14.76
C VAL A 142 4.03 0.43 -14.45
N MET A 143 2.84 0.21 -15.02
CA MET A 143 2.12 -1.06 -14.91
C MET A 143 2.97 -2.23 -15.39
N GLY A 144 2.70 -3.42 -14.87
CA GLY A 144 3.32 -4.63 -15.35
C GLY A 144 2.96 -4.91 -16.81
N TYR A 145 3.93 -5.40 -17.60
CA TYR A 145 3.71 -5.73 -19.01
C TYR A 145 4.73 -6.75 -19.51
N ASP A 146 4.39 -7.40 -20.62
CA ASP A 146 5.31 -8.22 -21.40
C ASP A 146 5.77 -7.44 -22.62
N THR A 147 6.98 -7.70 -23.09
CA THR A 147 7.55 -7.03 -24.27
C THR A 147 8.22 -8.03 -25.18
N GLU A 148 8.25 -7.74 -26.48
CA GLU A 148 8.98 -8.53 -27.46
C GLU A 148 10.24 -7.80 -27.90
N MET A 149 11.39 -8.46 -27.78
CA MET A 149 12.67 -7.97 -28.29
C MET A 149 13.40 -9.11 -29.00
N TRP A 150 13.89 -8.83 -30.21
CA TRP A 150 14.64 -9.79 -31.03
C TRP A 150 13.91 -11.13 -31.27
N GLY A 151 12.56 -11.08 -31.36
CA GLY A 151 11.74 -12.29 -31.57
C GLY A 151 11.57 -13.17 -30.33
N THR A 152 11.92 -12.65 -29.15
CA THR A 152 11.71 -13.32 -27.86
C THR A 152 10.79 -12.49 -26.98
N THR A 153 9.80 -13.14 -26.38
CA THR A 153 8.94 -12.50 -25.38
C THR A 153 9.66 -12.45 -24.03
N PHE A 154 9.81 -11.27 -23.52
CA PHE A 154 10.31 -11.01 -22.16
C PHE A 154 9.11 -10.65 -21.29
N THR A 155 8.92 -11.40 -20.21
CA THR A 155 7.76 -11.25 -19.32
C THR A 155 8.08 -10.48 -18.06
N ASN A 156 7.03 -9.90 -17.44
CA ASN A 156 7.08 -9.27 -16.12
C ASN A 156 8.01 -8.06 -16.03
N TRP A 157 7.93 -7.17 -17.00
CA TRP A 157 8.52 -5.84 -16.94
C TRP A 157 7.61 -4.85 -16.19
N GLY A 158 8.16 -3.72 -15.74
CA GLY A 158 7.41 -2.73 -14.97
C GLY A 158 7.12 -3.21 -13.55
N THR A 159 5.95 -2.88 -13.04
CA THR A 159 5.56 -3.22 -11.67
C THR A 159 4.89 -4.59 -11.62
N CYS A 160 5.54 -5.53 -10.94
CA CYS A 160 5.10 -6.92 -10.87
C CYS A 160 5.25 -7.49 -9.46
N TRP A 161 4.34 -8.37 -9.11
CA TRP A 161 4.42 -9.21 -7.92
C TRP A 161 4.93 -10.59 -8.29
N PHE A 162 5.79 -11.16 -7.46
CA PHE A 162 6.40 -12.45 -7.70
C PHE A 162 6.23 -13.38 -6.51
N THR A 163 5.90 -14.62 -6.80
CA THR A 163 6.03 -15.74 -5.87
C THR A 163 7.26 -16.57 -6.25
N VAL A 164 8.13 -16.81 -5.30
CA VAL A 164 9.35 -17.61 -5.49
C VAL A 164 9.22 -18.91 -4.73
N ALA A 165 9.44 -20.02 -5.42
CA ALA A 165 9.46 -21.34 -4.84
C ALA A 165 10.65 -22.13 -5.41
N ASN A 166 11.54 -22.60 -4.53
CA ASN A 166 12.76 -23.34 -4.91
C ASN A 166 13.59 -22.57 -5.96
N ASP A 167 13.83 -21.29 -5.69
CA ASP A 167 14.57 -20.37 -6.56
C ASP A 167 13.92 -20.07 -7.92
N ALA A 168 12.72 -20.58 -8.18
CA ALA A 168 11.96 -20.25 -9.39
C ALA A 168 10.89 -19.19 -9.09
N ALA A 169 10.92 -18.09 -9.82
CA ALA A 169 9.97 -16.99 -9.69
C ALA A 169 8.84 -17.09 -10.71
N THR A 170 7.61 -16.90 -10.25
CA THR A 170 6.43 -16.70 -11.10
C THR A 170 5.88 -15.32 -10.82
N GLY A 171 5.79 -14.47 -11.87
CA GLY A 171 5.33 -13.09 -11.77
C GLY A 171 3.88 -12.92 -12.21
N ILE A 172 3.22 -11.93 -11.62
CA ILE A 172 1.95 -11.38 -12.10
C ILE A 172 2.10 -9.86 -12.24
N HIS A 173 1.45 -9.29 -13.24
CA HIS A 173 1.45 -7.85 -13.47
C HIS A 173 0.61 -7.13 -12.42
N ILE A 174 1.06 -5.95 -12.00
CA ILE A 174 0.26 -5.00 -11.22
C ILE A 174 -0.20 -3.91 -12.17
N GLU A 175 -1.49 -3.96 -12.54
CA GLU A 175 -2.10 -3.08 -13.55
C GLU A 175 -3.08 -2.08 -12.94
N SER A 176 -3.37 -2.20 -11.63
CA SER A 176 -4.36 -1.38 -10.93
C SER A 176 -3.97 -1.14 -9.48
N GLY A 177 -4.70 -0.24 -8.82
CA GLY A 177 -4.48 0.15 -7.43
C GLY A 177 -3.44 1.26 -7.29
N ASP A 178 -3.35 1.79 -6.08
CA ASP A 178 -2.44 2.88 -5.74
C ASP A 178 -1.22 2.35 -4.97
N ILE A 179 -0.08 2.97 -5.19
CA ILE A 179 1.12 2.75 -4.39
C ILE A 179 1.41 4.04 -3.63
N THR A 180 1.40 3.98 -2.31
CA THR A 180 1.71 5.15 -1.48
C THR A 180 3.14 5.09 -0.97
N VAL A 181 3.81 6.23 -1.00
CA VAL A 181 5.17 6.42 -0.49
C VAL A 181 5.13 7.50 0.57
N SER A 182 5.62 7.20 1.76
CA SER A 182 5.92 8.19 2.77
C SER A 182 7.36 8.04 3.28
N LYS A 183 7.91 9.12 3.86
CA LYS A 183 9.31 9.15 4.30
C LYS A 183 9.42 9.82 5.65
N LYS A 184 10.18 9.21 6.56
CA LYS A 184 10.55 9.80 7.85
C LYS A 184 12.06 9.70 8.04
N GLY A 185 12.74 10.83 7.90
CA GLY A 185 14.22 10.83 7.85
C GLY A 185 14.72 10.09 6.62
N THR A 186 15.50 9.02 6.78
CA THR A 186 16.00 8.15 5.70
C THR A 186 15.10 6.94 5.44
N THR A 187 14.11 6.69 6.32
CA THR A 187 13.21 5.52 6.23
C THR A 187 12.02 5.82 5.34
N TYR A 188 11.83 5.01 4.32
CA TYR A 188 10.66 4.99 3.45
C TYR A 188 9.64 3.96 3.95
N THR A 189 8.37 4.29 3.80
CA THR A 189 7.26 3.33 3.87
C THR A 189 6.60 3.31 2.51
N ILE A 190 6.61 2.16 1.85
CA ILE A 190 5.99 1.93 0.55
C ILE A 190 4.86 0.93 0.76
N THR A 191 3.62 1.35 0.52
CA THR A 191 2.43 0.50 0.66
C THR A 191 1.80 0.29 -0.71
N VAL A 192 1.61 -0.95 -1.07
CA VAL A 192 0.95 -1.39 -2.30
C VAL A 192 -0.42 -1.93 -1.92
N MET A 193 -1.46 -1.42 -2.55
CA MET A 193 -2.83 -1.88 -2.31
C MET A 193 -3.63 -1.93 -3.61
N ASN A 194 -4.03 -3.14 -3.98
CA ASN A 194 -5.01 -3.40 -5.02
C ASN A 194 -5.96 -4.52 -4.57
N ASP A 195 -6.79 -5.04 -5.46
CA ASP A 195 -7.80 -6.06 -5.12
C ASP A 195 -7.18 -7.37 -4.61
N ASP A 196 -5.94 -7.71 -5.05
CA ASP A 196 -5.30 -8.99 -4.78
C ASP A 196 -4.11 -8.89 -3.81
N ILE A 197 -3.50 -7.70 -3.68
CA ILE A 197 -2.25 -7.50 -2.97
C ILE A 197 -2.37 -6.32 -2.00
N PHE A 198 -2.10 -6.62 -0.74
CA PHE A 198 -1.85 -5.60 0.27
C PHE A 198 -0.50 -5.89 0.92
N ALA A 199 0.53 -5.11 0.58
CA ALA A 199 1.90 -5.32 1.03
C ALA A 199 2.57 -4.02 1.43
N GLU A 200 3.53 -4.09 2.36
CA GLU A 200 4.25 -2.94 2.89
C GLU A 200 5.75 -3.23 3.05
N TYR A 201 6.56 -2.35 2.50
CA TYR A 201 8.00 -2.23 2.79
C TYR A 201 8.25 -1.04 3.73
N VAL A 202 9.08 -1.22 4.74
CA VAL A 202 9.58 -0.15 5.61
C VAL A 202 11.09 -0.29 5.75
N GLY A 203 11.83 0.71 5.26
CA GLY A 203 13.30 0.71 5.33
C GLY A 203 13.95 1.84 4.53
N GLU A 204 15.28 1.85 4.52
CA GLU A 204 16.09 2.76 3.70
C GLU A 204 16.26 2.18 2.29
N LEU A 205 16.29 3.02 1.26
CA LEU A 205 16.45 2.57 -0.13
C LEU A 205 17.91 2.64 -0.61
N GLY A 206 18.76 3.49 -0.02
CA GLY A 206 20.15 3.67 -0.44
C GLY A 206 20.29 4.31 -1.84
N LEU A 207 19.31 5.11 -2.26
CA LEU A 207 19.30 5.88 -3.52
C LEU A 207 20.12 7.15 -3.42
#